data_f9547a0d8fd8b032d495847f99f1d3df
#
_entry.id   f9547a0d8fd8b032d495847f99f1d3df
#
_cell.length_a   1.000
_cell.length_b   1.000
_cell.length_c   1.000
_cell.angle_alpha   90.00
_cell.angle_beta   90.00
_cell.angle_gamma   90.00
#
_symmetry.space_group_name_H-M   'P 1'
#
loop_
_entity.id
_entity.type
_entity.pdbx_description
1 polymer ?
#
loop_
_entity_poly.entity_id
_entity_poly.type
_entity_poly.pdbx_seq_one_letter_code
_entity_poly.pdbx_strand_id
1 'polypeptide(L)'
;MQDVRSILVVIEPSPDESLALKRAKLIAGVTQAHLHLLICDKKHDHASMLSVLKSGLLADGFSVTTEQAWNDTVHDTIIEVQQAEGCNLVIKQHFNDNPLKKFLLTPDDWKLLRQCPSAVLLVKTKKPWTGGTILAAIDVGNSDPEHRQLHATIIDHGYDIAGLAKAQLHVVTAHP
;
A
#
# COMPACT_ATOMS: atom_id res chain seq x y z
N MET A 1 0.32 -8.03 10.88
CA MET A 1 1.26 -7.84 9.74
C MET A 1 2.24 -9.02 9.55
N GLN A 2 2.27 -10.01 10.42
CA GLN A 2 3.12 -11.21 10.24
C GLN A 2 2.79 -12.02 8.97
N ASP A 3 1.61 -11.84 8.40
CA ASP A 3 1.18 -12.52 7.16
C ASP A 3 1.52 -11.78 5.86
N VAL A 4 2.13 -10.59 5.93
CA VAL A 4 2.56 -9.86 4.73
C VAL A 4 3.84 -10.49 4.19
N ARG A 5 3.74 -11.27 3.11
CA ARG A 5 4.84 -12.01 2.47
C ARG A 5 5.28 -11.42 1.14
N SER A 6 4.39 -10.72 0.46
CA SER A 6 4.65 -10.09 -0.82
C SER A 6 3.91 -8.76 -0.93
N ILE A 7 4.63 -7.72 -1.32
CA ILE A 7 4.14 -6.34 -1.39
C ILE A 7 4.26 -5.84 -2.82
N LEU A 8 3.14 -5.49 -3.45
CA LEU A 8 3.12 -4.76 -4.71
C LEU A 8 3.31 -3.26 -4.42
N VAL A 9 4.39 -2.69 -4.92
CA VAL A 9 4.73 -1.28 -4.73
C VAL A 9 4.54 -0.54 -6.04
N VAL A 10 3.54 0.33 -6.11
CA VAL A 10 3.29 1.16 -7.29
C VAL A 10 4.27 2.34 -7.28
N ILE A 11 5.15 2.36 -8.27
CA ILE A 11 6.17 3.40 -8.45
C ILE A 11 5.67 4.40 -9.49
N GLU A 12 5.60 5.67 -9.11
CA GLU A 12 5.37 6.75 -10.06
C GLU A 12 6.72 7.21 -10.62
N PRO A 13 6.87 7.34 -11.96
CA PRO A 13 8.07 7.88 -12.58
C PRO A 13 8.22 9.37 -12.23
N SER A 14 8.96 9.67 -11.17
CA SER A 14 9.19 11.01 -10.66
C SER A 14 10.63 11.15 -10.20
N PRO A 15 11.26 12.34 -10.30
CA PRO A 15 12.56 12.60 -9.70
C PRO A 15 12.53 12.58 -8.16
N ASP A 16 11.35 12.74 -7.56
CA ASP A 16 11.17 12.68 -6.12
C ASP A 16 11.24 11.24 -5.59
N GLU A 17 11.69 11.08 -4.34
CA GLU A 17 11.70 9.80 -3.65
C GLU A 17 10.27 9.25 -3.51
N SER A 18 10.05 8.02 -3.96
CA SER A 18 8.75 7.34 -3.83
C SER A 18 8.40 7.09 -2.37
N LEU A 19 7.31 7.71 -1.89
CA LEU A 19 6.82 7.46 -0.53
C LEU A 19 6.24 6.05 -0.38
N ALA A 20 5.67 5.49 -1.46
CA ALA A 20 5.21 4.11 -1.48
C ALA A 20 6.38 3.16 -1.22
N LEU A 21 7.50 3.34 -1.93
CA LEU A 21 8.70 2.53 -1.73
C LEU A 21 9.28 2.69 -0.33
N LYS A 22 9.31 3.91 0.20
CA LYS A 22 9.78 4.17 1.56
C LYS A 22 8.95 3.41 2.60
N ARG A 23 7.64 3.38 2.47
CA ARG A 23 6.76 2.61 3.36
C ARG A 23 6.93 1.10 3.17
N ALA A 24 7.07 0.65 1.93
CA ALA A 24 7.31 -0.74 1.61
C ALA A 24 8.62 -1.25 2.27
N LYS A 25 9.71 -0.48 2.19
CA LYS A 25 10.98 -0.82 2.85
C LYS A 25 10.83 -0.97 4.38
N LEU A 26 10.07 -0.08 5.03
CA LEU A 26 9.82 -0.17 6.48
C LEU A 26 9.06 -1.46 6.83
N ILE A 27 8.03 -1.80 6.07
CA ILE A 27 7.23 -3.01 6.30
C ILE A 27 8.06 -4.26 5.98
N ALA A 28 8.69 -4.31 4.81
CA ALA A 28 9.51 -5.44 4.40
C ALA A 28 10.72 -5.68 5.32
N GLY A 29 11.30 -4.61 5.88
CA GLY A 29 12.40 -4.72 6.84
C GLY A 29 12.03 -5.49 8.10
N VAL A 30 10.75 -5.50 8.48
CA VAL A 30 10.24 -6.24 9.66
C VAL A 30 9.67 -7.60 9.27
N THR A 31 8.92 -7.65 8.15
CA THR A 31 8.19 -8.86 7.73
C THR A 31 9.03 -9.79 6.85
N GLN A 32 10.15 -9.33 6.33
CA GLN A 32 10.96 -10.00 5.30
C GLN A 32 10.17 -10.26 4.00
N ALA A 33 9.15 -9.44 3.73
CA ALA A 33 8.32 -9.56 2.55
C ALA A 33 9.10 -9.30 1.27
N HIS A 34 8.75 -10.04 0.22
CA HIS A 34 9.20 -9.76 -1.15
C HIS A 34 8.59 -8.46 -1.66
N LEU A 35 9.37 -7.64 -2.35
CA LEU A 35 8.91 -6.41 -2.98
C LEU A 35 8.74 -6.64 -4.49
N HIS A 36 7.55 -6.41 -5.03
CA HIS A 36 7.31 -6.36 -6.46
C HIS A 36 7.06 -4.91 -6.87
N LEU A 37 8.00 -4.29 -7.59
CA LEU A 37 7.88 -2.90 -8.03
C LEU A 37 7.16 -2.84 -9.37
N LEU A 38 6.06 -2.09 -9.44
CA LEU A 38 5.26 -1.90 -10.63
C LEU A 38 5.26 -0.44 -11.07
N ILE A 39 5.54 -0.20 -12.35
CA ILE A 39 5.25 1.07 -13.02
C ILE A 39 4.11 0.85 -14.02
N CYS A 40 3.03 1.62 -13.85
CA CYS A 40 1.87 1.60 -14.73
C CYS A 40 2.03 2.68 -15.81
N ASP A 41 2.73 2.38 -16.89
CA ASP A 41 2.89 3.30 -18.03
C ASP A 41 2.96 2.52 -19.36
N LYS A 42 2.18 2.99 -20.36
CA LYS A 42 2.17 2.45 -21.72
C LYS A 42 2.96 3.27 -22.73
N LYS A 43 3.40 4.48 -22.35
CA LYS A 43 3.93 5.45 -23.30
C LYS A 43 5.46 5.52 -23.28
N HIS A 44 6.06 5.34 -22.11
CA HIS A 44 7.48 5.53 -21.92
C HIS A 44 8.10 4.25 -21.37
N ASP A 45 9.33 3.98 -21.76
CA ASP A 45 10.12 2.88 -21.22
C ASP A 45 10.81 3.30 -19.91
N HIS A 46 10.58 2.55 -18.85
CA HIS A 46 11.14 2.77 -17.52
C HIS A 46 12.10 1.66 -17.08
N ALA A 47 12.56 0.80 -17.99
CA ALA A 47 13.42 -0.33 -17.67
C ALA A 47 14.71 0.10 -16.93
N SER A 48 15.34 1.20 -17.37
CA SER A 48 16.54 1.74 -16.71
C SER A 48 16.26 2.17 -15.27
N MET A 49 15.15 2.86 -15.03
CA MET A 49 14.75 3.29 -13.68
C MET A 49 14.48 2.09 -12.77
N LEU A 50 13.72 1.11 -13.26
CA LEU A 50 13.42 -0.12 -12.53
C LEU A 50 14.69 -0.92 -12.22
N SER A 51 15.64 -0.99 -13.15
CA SER A 51 16.93 -1.65 -12.95
C SER A 51 17.76 -1.00 -11.84
N VAL A 52 17.81 0.33 -11.79
CA VAL A 52 18.51 1.07 -10.73
C VAL A 52 17.86 0.85 -9.37
N LEU A 53 16.53 0.95 -9.30
CA LEU A 53 15.77 0.70 -8.05
C LEU A 53 15.99 -0.74 -7.56
N LYS A 54 15.90 -1.72 -8.46
CA LYS A 54 16.13 -3.13 -8.16
C LYS A 54 17.53 -3.35 -7.59
N SER A 55 18.55 -2.84 -8.26
CA SER A 55 19.95 -2.99 -7.85
C SER A 55 20.20 -2.39 -6.46
N GLY A 56 19.65 -1.20 -6.19
CA GLY A 56 19.76 -0.55 -4.89
C GLY A 56 19.08 -1.37 -3.77
N LEU A 57 17.86 -1.89 -4.03
CA LEU A 57 17.13 -2.70 -3.05
C LEU A 57 17.80 -4.05 -2.78
N LEU A 58 18.36 -4.70 -3.81
CA LEU A 58 19.15 -5.92 -3.62
C LEU A 58 20.41 -5.66 -2.78
N ALA A 59 21.09 -4.53 -3.01
CA ALA A 59 22.25 -4.13 -2.20
C ALA A 59 21.87 -3.85 -0.74
N ASP A 60 20.65 -3.32 -0.50
CA ASP A 60 20.08 -3.12 0.84
C ASP A 60 19.57 -4.43 1.48
N GLY A 61 19.67 -5.57 0.79
CA GLY A 61 19.29 -6.89 1.29
C GLY A 61 17.81 -7.27 1.13
N PHE A 62 17.04 -6.51 0.33
CA PHE A 62 15.64 -6.85 0.05
C PHE A 62 15.54 -7.87 -1.10
N SER A 63 14.54 -8.77 -1.01
CA SER A 63 14.10 -9.57 -2.13
C SER A 63 13.21 -8.73 -3.02
N VAL A 64 13.52 -8.58 -4.33
CA VAL A 64 12.82 -7.66 -5.21
C VAL A 64 12.71 -8.16 -6.64
N THR A 65 11.52 -8.01 -7.23
CA THR A 65 11.23 -8.11 -8.66
C THR A 65 10.68 -6.80 -9.17
N THR A 66 10.71 -6.59 -10.49
CA THR A 66 10.28 -5.34 -11.12
C THR A 66 9.52 -5.63 -12.39
N GLU A 67 8.47 -4.86 -12.64
CA GLU A 67 7.66 -4.95 -13.84
C GLU A 67 7.19 -3.57 -14.29
N GLN A 68 7.09 -3.39 -15.60
CA GLN A 68 6.34 -2.31 -16.21
C GLN A 68 5.17 -2.93 -16.96
N ALA A 69 3.96 -2.54 -16.61
CA ALA A 69 2.73 -3.08 -17.22
C ALA A 69 1.73 -1.97 -17.50
N TRP A 70 0.81 -2.27 -18.39
CA TRP A 70 -0.35 -1.43 -18.65
C TRP A 70 -1.51 -2.29 -19.17
N ASN A 71 -2.65 -2.16 -18.51
CA ASN A 71 -3.96 -2.58 -18.97
C ASN A 71 -4.82 -1.30 -19.18
N ASP A 72 -6.11 -1.39 -19.27
CA ASP A 72 -7.03 -0.29 -19.60
C ASP A 72 -6.83 0.96 -18.73
N THR A 73 -6.66 0.77 -17.42
CA THR A 73 -6.48 1.84 -16.44
C THR A 73 -5.38 1.50 -15.43
N VAL A 74 -4.96 2.48 -14.64
CA VAL A 74 -3.98 2.28 -13.57
C VAL A 74 -4.49 1.27 -12.54
N HIS A 75 -5.75 1.38 -12.10
CA HIS A 75 -6.29 0.46 -11.09
C HIS A 75 -6.46 -0.96 -11.62
N ASP A 76 -6.89 -1.14 -12.88
CA ASP A 76 -6.99 -2.47 -13.51
C ASP A 76 -5.61 -3.13 -13.63
N THR A 77 -4.60 -2.35 -14.06
CA THR A 77 -3.20 -2.83 -14.13
C THR A 77 -2.69 -3.30 -12.76
N ILE A 78 -2.93 -2.51 -11.72
CA ILE A 78 -2.50 -2.85 -10.36
C ILE A 78 -3.17 -4.14 -9.89
N ILE A 79 -4.48 -4.29 -10.11
CA ILE A 79 -5.23 -5.48 -9.67
C ILE A 79 -4.77 -6.72 -10.43
N GLU A 80 -4.57 -6.62 -11.74
CA GLU A 80 -4.10 -7.74 -12.57
C GLU A 80 -2.71 -8.23 -12.10
N VAL A 81 -1.75 -7.32 -11.94
CA VAL A 81 -0.41 -7.67 -11.47
C VAL A 81 -0.44 -8.18 -10.02
N GLN A 82 -1.27 -7.59 -9.16
CA GLN A 82 -1.45 -8.06 -7.79
C GLN A 82 -1.91 -9.52 -7.74
N GLN A 83 -2.86 -9.90 -8.61
CA GLN A 83 -3.38 -11.28 -8.70
C GLN A 83 -2.35 -12.23 -9.31
N ALA A 84 -1.67 -11.82 -10.38
CA ALA A 84 -0.66 -12.63 -11.08
C ALA A 84 0.53 -12.96 -10.15
N GLU A 85 1.01 -11.97 -9.39
CA GLU A 85 2.14 -12.11 -8.47
C GLU A 85 1.76 -12.60 -7.07
N GLY A 86 0.45 -12.72 -6.78
CA GLY A 86 -0.05 -13.16 -5.47
C GLY A 86 0.33 -12.23 -4.33
N CYS A 87 0.46 -10.92 -4.61
CA CYS A 87 0.81 -9.95 -3.58
C CYS A 87 -0.34 -9.77 -2.59
N ASN A 88 -0.05 -9.82 -1.30
CA ASN A 88 -1.06 -9.68 -0.24
C ASN A 88 -1.14 -8.29 0.39
N LEU A 89 -0.33 -7.36 -0.07
CA LEU A 89 -0.43 -5.93 0.23
C LEU A 89 -0.06 -5.11 -1.02
N VAL A 90 -0.88 -4.12 -1.35
CA VAL A 90 -0.60 -3.11 -2.38
C VAL A 90 -0.25 -1.79 -1.69
N ILE A 91 0.86 -1.16 -2.06
CA ILE A 91 1.23 0.17 -1.55
C ILE A 91 1.31 1.14 -2.73
N LYS A 92 0.48 2.17 -2.69
CA LYS A 92 0.42 3.22 -3.70
C LYS A 92 0.53 4.60 -3.05
N GLN A 93 1.30 5.50 -3.65
CA GLN A 93 1.28 6.90 -3.26
C GLN A 93 0.05 7.58 -3.85
N HIS A 94 -0.66 8.32 -3.02
CA HIS A 94 -1.75 9.19 -3.46
C HIS A 94 -1.18 10.54 -3.86
N PHE A 95 -1.37 10.91 -5.11
CA PHE A 95 -1.06 12.23 -5.64
C PHE A 95 -2.35 13.04 -5.82
N ASN A 96 -2.34 14.25 -5.35
CA ASN A 96 -3.38 15.20 -5.68
C ASN A 96 -2.72 16.53 -6.06
N ASP A 97 -2.77 16.87 -7.33
CA ASP A 97 -2.16 18.09 -7.87
C ASP A 97 -2.87 19.37 -7.38
N ASN A 98 -4.08 19.22 -6.82
CA ASN A 98 -4.85 20.34 -6.31
C ASN A 98 -4.72 20.43 -4.79
N PRO A 99 -4.08 21.51 -4.24
CA PRO A 99 -3.91 21.68 -2.80
C PRO A 99 -5.21 21.72 -2.01
N LEU A 100 -6.33 22.11 -2.62
CA LEU A 100 -7.65 22.12 -1.99
C LEU A 100 -8.28 20.73 -1.93
N LYS A 101 -7.82 19.78 -2.78
CA LYS A 101 -8.31 18.40 -2.86
C LYS A 101 -7.37 17.37 -2.24
N LYS A 102 -6.31 17.79 -1.54
CA LYS A 102 -5.29 16.89 -0.95
C LYS A 102 -5.85 15.77 -0.08
N PHE A 103 -7.05 15.94 0.45
CA PHE A 103 -7.70 14.95 1.31
C PHE A 103 -8.69 14.04 0.57
N LEU A 104 -9.05 14.37 -0.68
CA LEU A 104 -9.99 13.58 -1.47
C LEU A 104 -9.22 12.54 -2.27
N LEU A 105 -9.69 11.30 -2.24
CA LEU A 105 -9.17 10.22 -3.08
C LEU A 105 -9.56 10.47 -4.54
N THR A 106 -8.68 10.07 -5.46
CA THR A 106 -9.01 10.06 -6.89
C THR A 106 -10.04 8.98 -7.20
N PRO A 107 -10.78 9.08 -8.33
CA PRO A 107 -11.66 7.99 -8.75
C PRO A 107 -10.94 6.64 -8.88
N ASP A 108 -9.68 6.64 -9.34
CA ASP A 108 -8.87 5.42 -9.46
C ASP A 108 -8.49 4.83 -8.09
N ASP A 109 -8.15 5.67 -7.10
CA ASP A 109 -7.90 5.21 -5.74
C ASP A 109 -9.15 4.56 -5.11
N TRP A 110 -10.33 5.15 -5.34
CA TRP A 110 -11.59 4.59 -4.88
C TRP A 110 -11.92 3.24 -5.53
N LYS A 111 -11.67 3.10 -6.83
CA LYS A 111 -11.87 1.84 -7.54
C LYS A 111 -10.89 0.78 -7.04
N LEU A 112 -9.61 1.14 -6.87
CA LEU A 112 -8.60 0.26 -6.31
C LEU A 112 -9.01 -0.26 -4.92
N LEU A 113 -9.43 0.63 -4.02
CA LEU A 113 -9.88 0.24 -2.66
C LEU A 113 -11.10 -0.67 -2.65
N ARG A 114 -11.98 -0.57 -3.64
CA ARG A 114 -13.22 -1.37 -3.73
C ARG A 114 -13.02 -2.73 -4.40
N GLN A 115 -12.09 -2.81 -5.34
CA GLN A 115 -12.01 -3.95 -6.26
C GLN A 115 -10.77 -4.80 -6.01
N CYS A 116 -9.72 -4.26 -5.36
CA CYS A 116 -8.52 -5.00 -5.07
C CYS A 116 -8.81 -6.09 -4.02
N PRO A 117 -8.53 -7.38 -4.31
CA PRO A 117 -8.81 -8.47 -3.38
C PRO A 117 -7.83 -8.52 -2.20
N SER A 118 -6.74 -7.76 -2.22
CA SER A 118 -5.77 -7.65 -1.14
C SER A 118 -5.87 -6.32 -0.40
N ALA A 119 -5.22 -6.21 0.76
CA ALA A 119 -5.11 -4.96 1.49
C ALA A 119 -4.42 -3.87 0.65
N VAL A 120 -4.89 -2.63 0.72
CA VAL A 120 -4.33 -1.48 0.00
C VAL A 120 -3.92 -0.40 0.98
N LEU A 121 -2.66 0.01 0.94
CA LEU A 121 -2.11 1.13 1.68
C LEU A 121 -1.91 2.34 0.77
N LEU A 122 -2.72 3.38 0.94
CA LEU A 122 -2.56 4.66 0.26
C LEU A 122 -1.70 5.61 1.09
N VAL A 123 -0.51 5.94 0.59
CA VAL A 123 0.44 6.83 1.28
C VAL A 123 0.19 8.27 0.86
N LYS A 124 -0.26 9.12 1.80
CA LYS A 124 -0.62 10.53 1.55
C LYS A 124 0.41 11.54 2.03
N THR A 125 1.26 11.18 2.98
CA THR A 125 2.15 12.14 3.64
C THR A 125 3.56 11.61 3.85
N LYS A 126 4.53 12.55 3.90
CA LYS A 126 5.93 12.26 4.26
C LYS A 126 6.14 12.06 5.77
N LYS A 127 5.11 12.37 6.60
CA LYS A 127 5.24 12.31 8.06
C LYS A 127 5.60 10.88 8.51
N PRO A 128 6.54 10.71 9.44
CA PRO A 128 6.83 9.40 10.02
C PRO A 128 5.61 8.86 10.78
N TRP A 129 5.48 7.54 10.86
CA TRP A 129 4.44 6.90 11.66
C TRP A 129 4.78 6.86 13.15
N THR A 130 6.06 7.01 13.48
CA THR A 130 6.58 6.91 14.86
C THR A 130 5.91 7.94 15.78
N GLY A 131 5.35 7.45 16.88
CA GLY A 131 4.69 8.27 17.90
C GLY A 131 3.34 8.87 17.47
N GLY A 132 2.80 8.42 16.33
CA GLY A 132 1.51 8.89 15.80
C GLY A 132 0.31 8.21 16.44
N THR A 133 -0.84 8.38 15.80
CA THR A 133 -2.10 7.69 16.16
C THR A 133 -2.58 6.85 14.98
N ILE A 134 -2.91 5.61 15.25
CA ILE A 134 -3.56 4.69 14.31
C ILE A 134 -5.05 4.64 14.66
N LEU A 135 -5.90 4.85 13.66
CA LEU A 135 -7.34 4.71 13.81
C LEU A 135 -7.80 3.43 13.11
N ALA A 136 -8.32 2.47 13.86
CA ALA A 136 -8.99 1.29 13.33
C ALA A 136 -10.50 1.57 13.28
N ALA A 137 -11.07 1.74 12.08
CA ALA A 137 -12.49 1.99 11.90
C ALA A 137 -13.23 0.66 11.71
N ILE A 138 -14.24 0.41 12.53
CA ILE A 138 -15.08 -0.79 12.48
C ILE A 138 -16.58 -0.40 12.49
N ASP A 139 -17.40 -1.26 11.92
CA ASP A 139 -18.87 -1.12 11.96
C ASP A 139 -19.46 -2.10 12.98
N VAL A 140 -19.74 -1.62 14.19
CA VAL A 140 -20.33 -2.45 15.26
C VAL A 140 -21.82 -2.74 15.06
N GLY A 141 -22.47 -2.05 14.11
CA GLY A 141 -23.90 -2.27 13.79
C GLY A 141 -24.16 -3.57 13.03
N ASN A 142 -23.13 -4.15 12.42
CA ASN A 142 -23.24 -5.39 11.67
C ASN A 142 -22.70 -6.59 12.46
N SER A 143 -23.58 -7.52 12.84
CA SER A 143 -23.25 -8.72 13.62
C SER A 143 -22.98 -9.97 12.77
N ASP A 144 -22.92 -9.84 11.45
CA ASP A 144 -22.61 -10.91 10.52
C ASP A 144 -21.24 -11.56 10.84
N PRO A 145 -21.09 -12.89 10.81
CA PRO A 145 -19.83 -13.58 11.08
C PRO A 145 -18.67 -13.11 10.22
N GLU A 146 -18.90 -12.83 8.93
CA GLU A 146 -17.87 -12.32 8.02
C GLU A 146 -17.38 -10.91 8.42
N HIS A 147 -18.32 -10.04 8.85
CA HIS A 147 -17.99 -8.72 9.36
C HIS A 147 -17.21 -8.78 10.67
N ARG A 148 -17.57 -9.70 11.57
CA ARG A 148 -16.80 -9.89 12.81
C ARG A 148 -15.36 -10.32 12.55
N GLN A 149 -15.16 -11.23 11.58
CA GLN A 149 -13.82 -11.64 11.16
C GLN A 149 -13.04 -10.45 10.57
N LEU A 150 -13.68 -9.64 9.72
CA LEU A 150 -13.08 -8.43 9.17
C LEU A 150 -12.68 -7.43 10.28
N HIS A 151 -13.55 -7.21 11.27
CA HIS A 151 -13.25 -6.32 12.40
C HIS A 151 -12.05 -6.81 13.20
N ALA A 152 -11.97 -8.11 13.49
CA ALA A 152 -10.81 -8.69 14.17
C ALA A 152 -9.52 -8.43 13.36
N THR A 153 -9.55 -8.69 12.06
CA THR A 153 -8.42 -8.46 11.16
C THR A 153 -7.99 -6.98 11.13
N ILE A 154 -8.94 -6.03 11.09
CA ILE A 154 -8.67 -4.59 11.12
C ILE A 154 -7.97 -4.20 12.44
N ILE A 155 -8.47 -4.69 13.57
CA ILE A 155 -7.91 -4.40 14.89
C ILE A 155 -6.50 -4.99 15.02
N ASP A 156 -6.30 -6.24 14.61
CA ASP A 156 -5.01 -6.93 14.66
C ASP A 156 -3.96 -6.20 13.79
N HIS A 157 -4.33 -5.81 12.57
CA HIS A 157 -3.43 -4.99 11.73
C HIS A 157 -3.15 -3.63 12.35
N GLY A 158 -4.15 -2.98 12.91
CA GLY A 158 -3.98 -1.71 13.64
C GLY A 158 -3.02 -1.85 14.80
N TYR A 159 -3.14 -2.92 15.58
CA TYR A 159 -2.27 -3.22 16.71
C TYR A 159 -0.82 -3.48 16.26
N ASP A 160 -0.62 -4.30 15.24
CA ASP A 160 0.69 -4.58 14.67
C ASP A 160 1.38 -3.29 14.17
N ILE A 161 0.65 -2.46 13.41
CA ILE A 161 1.18 -1.18 12.90
C ILE A 161 1.52 -0.24 14.07
N ALA A 162 0.65 -0.16 15.07
CA ALA A 162 0.88 0.68 16.25
C ALA A 162 2.13 0.24 17.01
N GLY A 163 2.34 -1.07 17.17
CA GLY A 163 3.54 -1.63 17.78
C GLY A 163 4.81 -1.28 17.00
N LEU A 164 4.82 -1.47 15.68
CA LEU A 164 5.95 -1.13 14.81
C LEU A 164 6.27 0.37 14.81
N ALA A 165 5.24 1.20 14.82
CA ALA A 165 5.37 2.65 14.77
C ALA A 165 5.55 3.29 16.16
N LYS A 166 5.51 2.53 17.26
CA LYS A 166 5.43 3.06 18.63
C LYS A 166 4.33 4.13 18.75
N ALA A 167 3.18 3.85 18.12
CA ALA A 167 2.03 4.71 18.00
C ALA A 167 0.91 4.25 18.95
N GLN A 168 -0.11 5.10 19.14
CA GLN A 168 -1.32 4.72 19.88
C GLN A 168 -2.36 4.15 18.91
N LEU A 169 -3.02 3.04 19.28
CA LEU A 169 -4.16 2.51 18.55
C LEU A 169 -5.46 3.03 19.15
N HIS A 170 -6.31 3.62 18.32
CA HIS A 170 -7.67 4.00 18.67
C HIS A 170 -8.64 3.22 17.78
N VAL A 171 -9.58 2.53 18.39
CA VAL A 171 -10.68 1.87 17.68
C VAL A 171 -11.85 2.85 17.64
N VAL A 172 -12.38 3.09 16.45
CA VAL A 172 -13.49 4.04 16.23
C VAL A 172 -14.63 3.36 15.50
N THR A 173 -15.86 3.76 15.83
CA THR A 173 -17.06 3.34 15.15
C THR A 173 -17.95 4.55 14.89
N ALA A 174 -18.63 4.55 13.75
CA ALA A 174 -19.69 5.51 13.47
C ALA A 174 -21.04 4.91 13.88
N HIS A 175 -21.81 5.66 14.66
CA HIS A 175 -23.22 5.36 14.90
C HIS A 175 -24.06 6.28 14.03
N PRO A 176 -25.15 5.76 13.41
CA PRO A 176 -26.13 6.61 12.72
C PRO A 176 -26.87 7.51 13.70
#